data_526ee593a219fbe539fd43b84682498e
#
_entry.id   526ee593a219fbe539fd43b84682498e
#
_cell.length_a   1.000
_cell.length_b   1.000
_cell.length_c   1.000
_cell.angle_alpha   90.00
_cell.angle_beta   90.00
_cell.angle_gamma   90.00
#
_symmetry.space_group_name_H-M   'P 1'
#
loop_
_entity.id
_entity.type
_entity.pdbx_description
1 polymer ?
#
loop_
_entity_poly.entity_id
_entity_poly.type
_entity_poly.pdbx_seq_one_letter_code
_entity_poly.pdbx_strand_id
1 'polypeptide(L)'
;LLDALAANKQLSDERYAELRAHQLSRKYGAARIRFDLKSTGVAQEIVERVGREGELERARAILARKYRSAAATREERARRMRFLQGRGFSHDTIRKLLSSDDAD
;
A
#
# COMPACT_ATOMS: atom_id res chain seq x y z
N LEU A 1 -30.65 -15.65 -11.82
CA LEU A 1 -29.51 -16.57 -11.95
C LEU A 1 -28.23 -15.86 -12.31
N LEU A 2 -28.27 -14.99 -13.34
CA LEU A 2 -27.08 -14.21 -13.75
C LEU A 2 -26.65 -13.24 -12.64
N ASP A 3 -27.59 -12.63 -11.95
CA ASP A 3 -27.30 -11.70 -10.87
C ASP A 3 -26.65 -12.41 -9.68
N ALA A 4 -27.09 -13.62 -9.37
CA ALA A 4 -26.51 -14.41 -8.30
C ALA A 4 -25.07 -14.83 -8.62
N LEU A 5 -24.80 -15.20 -9.86
CA LEU A 5 -23.45 -15.58 -10.30
C LEU A 5 -22.52 -14.36 -10.27
N ALA A 6 -23.01 -13.20 -10.70
CA ALA A 6 -22.21 -11.97 -10.68
C ALA A 6 -21.89 -11.55 -9.25
N ALA A 7 -22.88 -11.67 -8.34
CA ALA A 7 -22.67 -11.34 -6.93
C ALA A 7 -21.66 -12.27 -6.28
N ASN A 8 -21.74 -13.57 -6.57
CA ASN A 8 -20.79 -14.55 -6.04
C ASN A 8 -19.37 -14.31 -6.54
N LYS A 9 -19.22 -13.95 -7.80
CA LYS A 9 -17.91 -13.62 -8.36
C LYS A 9 -17.33 -12.38 -7.69
N GLN A 10 -18.15 -11.37 -7.49
CA GLN A 10 -17.72 -10.13 -6.84
C GLN A 10 -17.26 -10.39 -5.41
N LEU A 11 -18.00 -11.19 -4.64
CA LEU A 11 -17.60 -11.55 -3.28
C LEU A 11 -16.29 -12.33 -3.26
N SER A 12 -16.11 -13.25 -4.19
CA SER A 12 -14.88 -14.02 -4.31
C SER A 12 -13.70 -13.12 -4.64
N ASP A 13 -13.89 -12.16 -5.56
CA ASP A 13 -12.85 -11.21 -5.93
C ASP A 13 -12.48 -10.31 -4.75
N GLU A 14 -13.47 -9.87 -3.96
CA GLU A 14 -13.20 -9.06 -2.78
C GLU A 14 -12.38 -9.82 -1.74
N ARG A 15 -12.76 -11.06 -1.47
CA ARG A 15 -12.01 -11.91 -0.53
C ARG A 15 -10.59 -12.16 -1.01
N TYR A 16 -10.43 -12.46 -2.28
CA TYR A 16 -9.12 -12.67 -2.87
C TYR A 16 -8.27 -11.41 -2.75
N ALA A 17 -8.85 -10.25 -3.13
CA ALA A 17 -8.13 -8.99 -3.12
C ALA A 17 -7.69 -8.61 -1.71
N GLU A 18 -8.56 -8.77 -0.72
CA GLU A 18 -8.23 -8.46 0.67
C GLU A 18 -7.13 -9.35 1.21
N LEU A 19 -7.23 -10.65 0.95
CA LEU A 19 -6.21 -11.61 1.37
C LEU A 19 -4.86 -11.31 0.70
N ARG A 20 -4.89 -11.08 -0.61
CA ARG A 20 -3.66 -10.80 -1.35
C ARG A 20 -3.03 -9.49 -0.91
N ALA A 21 -3.85 -8.44 -0.70
CA ALA A 21 -3.37 -7.16 -0.21
C ALA A 21 -2.75 -7.31 1.18
N HIS A 22 -3.35 -8.11 2.04
CA HIS A 22 -2.79 -8.37 3.36
C HIS A 22 -1.42 -9.03 3.28
N GLN A 23 -1.27 -10.01 2.38
CA GLN A 23 0.01 -10.68 2.16
C GLN A 23 1.08 -9.71 1.65
N LEU A 24 0.72 -8.85 0.71
CA LEU A 24 1.65 -7.90 0.11
C LEU A 24 1.92 -6.69 1.01
N SER A 25 1.01 -6.39 1.94
CA SER A 25 1.11 -5.20 2.79
C SER A 25 2.33 -5.20 3.70
N ARG A 26 2.93 -6.35 3.93
CA ARG A 26 4.15 -6.45 4.76
C ARG A 26 5.35 -5.84 4.07
N LYS A 27 5.34 -5.73 2.75
CA LYS A 27 6.50 -5.29 1.97
C LYS A 27 6.22 -4.13 1.03
N TYR A 28 4.97 -3.96 0.59
CA TYR A 28 4.66 -3.08 -0.53
C TYR A 28 3.55 -2.09 -0.20
N GLY A 29 3.55 -0.97 -0.94
CA GLY A 29 2.53 0.05 -0.84
C GLY A 29 1.39 -0.16 -1.84
N ALA A 30 0.48 0.82 -1.88
CA ALA A 30 -0.76 0.74 -2.65
C ALA A 30 -0.53 0.52 -4.15
N ALA A 31 0.45 1.18 -4.74
CA ALA A 31 0.70 1.06 -6.18
C ALA A 31 1.07 -0.37 -6.57
N ARG A 32 1.89 -1.02 -5.76
CA ARG A 32 2.31 -2.40 -6.02
C ARG A 32 1.16 -3.37 -5.83
N ILE A 33 0.37 -3.15 -4.78
CA ILE A 33 -0.81 -3.99 -4.52
C ILE A 33 -1.81 -3.86 -5.68
N ARG A 34 -2.08 -2.62 -6.13
CA ARG A 34 -2.97 -2.39 -7.26
C ARG A 34 -2.49 -3.08 -8.53
N PHE A 35 -1.19 -3.00 -8.79
CA PHE A 35 -0.60 -3.65 -9.95
C PHE A 35 -0.81 -5.16 -9.90
N ASP A 36 -0.55 -5.78 -8.76
CA ASP A 36 -0.71 -7.23 -8.58
C ASP A 36 -2.17 -7.65 -8.79
N LEU A 37 -3.11 -6.94 -8.15
CA LEU A 37 -4.53 -7.26 -8.26
C LEU A 37 -5.06 -7.06 -9.68
N LYS A 38 -4.59 -6.02 -10.35
CA LYS A 38 -4.97 -5.75 -11.74
C LYS A 38 -4.51 -6.86 -12.67
N SER A 39 -3.30 -7.36 -12.45
CA SER A 39 -2.73 -8.42 -13.29
C SER A 39 -3.48 -9.74 -13.14
N THR A 40 -4.19 -9.94 -12.03
CA THR A 40 -4.98 -11.15 -11.80
C THR A 40 -6.46 -10.98 -12.19
N GLY A 41 -6.83 -9.82 -12.75
CA GLY A 41 -8.17 -9.61 -13.29
C GLY A 41 -9.22 -9.16 -12.29
N VAL A 42 -8.81 -8.66 -11.13
CA VAL A 42 -9.73 -8.13 -10.13
C VAL A 42 -10.35 -6.82 -10.64
N ALA A 43 -11.64 -6.60 -10.37
CA ALA A 43 -12.36 -5.42 -10.83
C ALA A 43 -11.70 -4.13 -10.32
N GLN A 44 -11.69 -3.09 -11.16
CA GLN A 44 -11.00 -1.84 -10.87
C GLN A 44 -11.45 -1.20 -9.56
N GLU A 45 -12.74 -1.23 -9.27
CA GLU A 45 -13.29 -0.64 -8.05
C GLU A 45 -12.73 -1.31 -6.79
N ILE A 46 -12.60 -2.63 -6.84
CA ILE A 46 -12.04 -3.41 -5.73
C ILE A 46 -10.54 -3.11 -5.60
N VAL A 47 -9.83 -3.05 -6.71
CA VAL A 47 -8.40 -2.74 -6.75
C VAL A 47 -8.11 -1.41 -6.06
N GLU A 48 -8.89 -0.37 -6.42
CA GLU A 48 -8.69 0.97 -5.86
C GLU A 48 -8.95 1.01 -4.35
N ARG A 49 -10.06 0.42 -3.93
CA ARG A 49 -10.44 0.43 -2.51
C ARG A 49 -9.42 -0.34 -1.65
N VAL A 50 -9.14 -1.57 -2.05
CA VAL A 50 -8.27 -2.45 -1.25
C VAL A 50 -6.83 -1.95 -1.25
N GLY A 51 -6.35 -1.45 -2.38
CA GLY A 51 -4.98 -0.93 -2.47
C GLY A 51 -4.75 0.30 -1.60
N ARG A 52 -5.78 1.12 -1.40
CA ARG A 52 -5.66 2.38 -0.67
C ARG A 52 -5.74 2.21 0.85
N GLU A 53 -6.49 1.22 1.31
CA GLU A 53 -6.73 1.03 2.75
C GLU A 53 -5.44 0.80 3.53
N GLY A 54 -5.25 1.60 4.57
CA GLY A 54 -4.17 1.42 5.53
C GLY A 54 -2.77 1.69 5.01
N GLU A 55 -2.63 2.40 3.89
CA GLU A 55 -1.32 2.63 3.27
C GLU A 55 -0.36 3.38 4.20
N LEU A 56 -0.83 4.42 4.86
CA LEU A 56 0.01 5.22 5.76
C LEU A 56 0.54 4.37 6.92
N GLU A 57 -0.32 3.57 7.51
CA GLU A 57 0.07 2.70 8.62
C GLU A 57 1.05 1.63 8.18
N ARG A 58 0.84 1.05 6.98
CA ARG A 58 1.76 0.08 6.42
C ARG A 58 3.14 0.69 6.16
N ALA A 59 3.16 1.90 5.60
CA ALA A 59 4.41 2.60 5.33
C ALA A 59 5.16 2.87 6.63
N ARG A 60 4.45 3.32 7.66
CA ARG A 60 5.05 3.59 8.96
C ARG A 60 5.65 2.33 9.57
N ALA A 61 4.94 1.21 9.50
CA ALA A 61 5.41 -0.05 10.05
C ALA A 61 6.65 -0.57 9.31
N ILE A 62 6.66 -0.48 7.99
CA ILE A 62 7.79 -0.91 7.17
C ILE A 62 9.01 -0.05 7.45
N LEU A 63 8.81 1.26 7.54
CA LEU A 63 9.89 2.20 7.82
C LEU A 63 10.48 1.96 9.21
N ALA A 64 9.62 1.73 10.20
CA ALA A 64 10.06 1.48 11.57
C ALA A 64 10.88 0.19 11.70
N ARG A 65 10.57 -0.82 10.89
CA ARG A 65 11.35 -2.06 10.90
C ARG A 65 12.73 -1.89 10.28
N LYS A 66 12.83 -1.04 9.27
CA LYS A 66 14.10 -0.83 8.58
C LYS A 66 14.98 0.22 9.26
N TYR A 67 14.38 1.28 9.77
CA TYR A 67 15.09 2.40 10.40
C TYR A 67 14.59 2.59 11.81
N ARG A 68 15.48 2.44 12.79
CA ARG A 68 15.11 2.50 14.20
C ARG A 68 15.05 3.92 14.77
N SER A 69 15.69 4.88 14.11
CA SER A 69 15.73 6.27 14.55
C SER A 69 15.15 7.19 13.49
N ALA A 70 14.74 8.39 13.91
CA ALA A 70 14.27 9.41 12.98
C ALA A 70 15.41 9.85 12.06
N ALA A 71 15.06 10.32 10.86
CA ALA A 71 16.04 10.81 9.92
C ALA A 71 16.65 12.11 10.41
N ALA A 72 17.96 12.12 10.59
CA ALA A 72 18.68 13.30 11.10
C ALA A 72 19.13 14.24 10.00
N THR A 73 19.33 13.74 8.78
CA THR A 73 19.86 14.54 7.67
C THR A 73 18.91 14.50 6.48
N ARG A 74 19.12 15.47 5.57
CA ARG A 74 18.37 15.52 4.32
C ARG A 74 18.65 14.29 3.45
N GLU A 75 19.88 13.83 3.44
CA GLU A 75 20.29 12.63 2.70
C GLU A 75 19.58 11.39 3.21
N GLU A 76 19.45 11.26 4.51
CA GLU A 76 18.72 10.14 5.11
C GLU A 76 17.24 10.16 4.74
N ARG A 77 16.63 11.34 4.75
CA ARG A 77 15.24 11.49 4.33
C ARG A 77 15.06 11.13 2.86
N ALA A 78 15.96 11.58 2.01
CA ALA A 78 15.92 11.27 0.59
C ALA A 78 16.05 9.76 0.35
N ARG A 79 16.91 9.11 1.11
CA ARG A 79 17.11 7.66 1.03
C ARG A 79 15.86 6.90 1.42
N ARG A 80 15.20 7.33 2.51
CA ARG A 80 13.95 6.72 2.97
C ARG A 80 12.82 6.95 1.97
N MET A 81 12.77 8.14 1.37
CA MET A 81 11.79 8.45 0.34
C MET A 81 11.94 7.48 -0.85
N ARG A 82 13.17 7.30 -1.34
CA ARG A 82 13.45 6.39 -2.45
C ARG A 82 13.11 4.94 -2.09
N PHE A 83 13.39 4.54 -0.85
CA PHE A 83 13.03 3.21 -0.38
C PHE A 83 11.52 2.98 -0.45
N LEU A 84 10.73 3.93 0.05
CA LEU A 84 9.27 3.82 0.03
C LEU A 84 8.72 3.88 -1.39
N GLN A 85 9.27 4.72 -2.25
CA GLN A 85 8.88 4.77 -3.66
C GLN A 85 9.12 3.43 -4.36
N GLY A 86 10.26 2.81 -4.07
CA GLY A 86 10.59 1.50 -4.64
C GLY A 86 9.67 0.40 -4.17
N ARG A 87 9.04 0.56 -3.01
CA ARG A 87 8.05 -0.38 -2.50
C ARG A 87 6.64 -0.10 -3.00
N GLY A 88 6.44 0.97 -3.75
CA GLY A 88 5.15 1.27 -4.36
C GLY A 88 4.22 2.14 -3.52
N PHE A 89 4.75 2.87 -2.54
CA PHE A 89 3.94 3.79 -1.75
C PHE A 89 3.70 5.09 -2.52
N SER A 90 2.52 5.69 -2.32
CA SER A 90 2.15 6.92 -3.01
C SER A 90 2.96 8.09 -2.49
N HIS A 91 3.13 9.10 -3.35
CA HIS A 91 3.85 10.32 -3.00
C HIS A 91 3.22 11.04 -1.80
N ASP A 92 1.89 11.07 -1.74
CA ASP A 92 1.17 11.68 -0.61
C ASP A 92 1.47 10.98 0.70
N THR A 93 1.47 9.65 0.70
CA THR A 93 1.77 8.85 1.89
C THR A 93 3.20 9.12 2.36
N ILE A 94 4.14 9.14 1.44
CA ILE A 94 5.55 9.39 1.74
C ILE A 94 5.71 10.79 2.34
N ARG A 95 5.07 11.78 1.75
CA ARG A 95 5.14 13.17 2.21
C ARG A 95 4.57 13.30 3.63
N LYS A 96 3.41 12.71 3.88
CA LYS A 96 2.78 12.75 5.21
C LYS A 96 3.65 12.10 6.26
N LEU A 97 4.26 10.97 5.93
CA LEU A 97 5.10 10.24 6.87
C LEU A 97 6.37 11.00 7.22
N LEU A 98 7.05 11.55 6.21
CA LEU A 98 8.31 12.26 6.41
C LEU A 98 8.11 13.67 6.93
N SER A 99 6.99 14.32 6.62
CA SER A 99 6.66 15.64 7.16
C SER A 99 6.38 15.58 8.66
N SER A 100 5.79 14.49 9.14
CA SER A 100 5.54 14.30 10.57
C SER A 100 6.83 14.32 11.36
N ASP A 101 7.89 13.79 10.78
CA ASP A 101 9.20 13.78 11.41
C ASP A 101 9.81 15.19 11.49
N ASP A 102 9.44 16.05 10.56
CA ASP A 102 9.91 17.42 10.52
C ASP A 102 9.17 18.37 11.49
N ALA A 103 7.96 17.98 11.90
CA ALA A 103 7.12 18.82 12.75
C ALA A 103 7.64 18.96 14.18
N ASP A 104 8.56 18.12 14.55
CA ASP A 104 9.20 18.17 15.87
C ASP A 104 10.52 18.93 15.82
#